data_e8e8d8cbe95abae11ffa4397bd54c5bf
#
_entry.id   e8e8d8cbe95abae11ffa4397bd54c5bf
#
_cell.length_a   1.000
_cell.length_b   1.000
_cell.length_c   1.000
_cell.angle_alpha   90.00
_cell.angle_beta   90.00
_cell.angle_gamma   90.00
#
_symmetry.space_group_name_H-M   'P 1'
#
loop_
_entity.id
_entity.type
_entity.pdbx_description
1 polymer ?
#
loop_
_entity_poly.entity_id
_entity_poly.type
_entity_poly.pdbx_seq_one_letter_code
_entity_poly.pdbx_strand_id
1 'polypeptide(L)'
;MAIFSIGNILAMLAPNYLGLMGARIITSLNHGAFFGIGSVVAASVVPKDKQSSAVAMMFMGLTIANIGGVPIATWVGQHLGWRMSFLGISLLGLITMFALWKALPEGTASHRPNIKQELKVLTRLPVVLALLTTVMSAGAMFALYSYIAPSLKAFMHASPAQITLMLVFIGLGFSIGNYLGGKCADRSLDKTLIGFLLLLMVMMLLFPLFASTSIGAALALIIWGAAAFAVVPPLQMRVMSVAHDAPSLASSVNVGAFNLGNALGAIAGASVLNMGLSYSAVSFAGAGLSLLALVLLLIQMKLAAQKALHYQQC
;
A
#
# COMPACT_ATOMS: atom_id res chain seq x y z
N MET A 1 -0.23 10.98 -16.00
CA MET A 1 0.29 12.20 -15.31
C MET A 1 -0.46 13.46 -15.72
N ALA A 2 -0.83 13.68 -16.99
CA ALA A 2 -1.62 14.87 -17.38
C ALA A 2 -2.94 14.98 -16.58
N ILE A 3 -3.74 13.92 -16.50
CA ILE A 3 -4.98 13.88 -15.70
C ILE A 3 -4.72 14.23 -14.23
N PHE A 4 -3.61 13.77 -13.66
CA PHE A 4 -3.21 14.09 -12.29
C PHE A 4 -2.93 15.58 -12.11
N SER A 5 -2.13 16.18 -12.99
CA SER A 5 -1.82 17.62 -12.92
C SER A 5 -3.07 18.49 -13.14
N ILE A 6 -3.89 18.18 -14.14
CA ILE A 6 -5.15 18.86 -14.40
C ILE A 6 -6.09 18.76 -13.19
N GLY A 7 -6.27 17.57 -12.63
CA GLY A 7 -7.12 17.37 -11.45
C GLY A 7 -6.65 18.18 -10.23
N ASN A 8 -5.32 18.30 -10.02
CA ASN A 8 -4.79 19.13 -8.93
C ASN A 8 -4.93 20.63 -9.21
N ILE A 9 -4.84 21.08 -10.48
CA ILE A 9 -5.18 22.48 -10.85
C ILE A 9 -6.67 22.75 -10.57
N LEU A 10 -7.56 21.82 -10.96
CA LEU A 10 -8.99 21.96 -10.67
C LEU A 10 -9.27 21.99 -9.16
N ALA A 11 -8.54 21.19 -8.37
CA ALA A 11 -8.64 21.23 -6.90
C ALA A 11 -8.18 22.57 -6.32
N MET A 12 -7.10 23.16 -6.85
CA MET A 12 -6.64 24.50 -6.47
C MET A 12 -7.69 25.57 -6.76
N LEU A 13 -8.36 25.48 -7.92
CA LEU A 13 -9.36 26.45 -8.38
C LEU A 13 -10.76 26.18 -7.80
N ALA A 14 -10.97 25.10 -7.07
CA ALA A 14 -12.28 24.71 -6.56
C ALA A 14 -12.94 25.80 -5.70
N PRO A 15 -14.14 26.28 -6.07
CA PRO A 15 -14.82 27.35 -5.34
C PRO A 15 -15.48 26.84 -4.06
N ASN A 16 -15.81 25.55 -4.00
CA ASN A 16 -16.56 24.93 -2.90
C ASN A 16 -16.17 23.45 -2.74
N TYR A 17 -16.75 22.78 -1.74
CA TYR A 17 -16.50 21.38 -1.41
C TYR A 17 -16.83 20.42 -2.58
N LEU A 18 -17.97 20.63 -3.27
CA LEU A 18 -18.36 19.78 -4.39
C LEU A 18 -17.39 19.87 -5.56
N GLY A 19 -16.92 21.07 -5.88
CA GLY A 19 -15.88 21.28 -6.89
C GLY A 19 -14.57 20.59 -6.52
N LEU A 20 -14.17 20.69 -5.24
CA LEU A 20 -12.98 19.96 -4.73
C LEU A 20 -13.17 18.45 -4.83
N MET A 21 -14.33 17.91 -4.46
CA MET A 21 -14.60 16.47 -4.57
C MET A 21 -14.54 15.99 -6.02
N GLY A 22 -15.13 16.74 -6.96
CA GLY A 22 -15.03 16.43 -8.39
C GLY A 22 -13.58 16.38 -8.89
N ALA A 23 -12.77 17.38 -8.51
CA ALA A 23 -11.35 17.40 -8.83
C ALA A 23 -10.57 16.20 -8.22
N ARG A 24 -10.92 15.79 -7.00
CA ARG A 24 -10.32 14.63 -6.32
C ARG A 24 -10.70 13.31 -6.99
N ILE A 25 -11.94 13.17 -7.49
CA ILE A 25 -12.35 12.01 -8.28
C ILE A 25 -11.50 11.92 -9.56
N ILE A 26 -11.29 13.03 -10.27
CA ILE A 26 -10.45 13.07 -11.47
C ILE A 26 -9.01 12.64 -11.14
N THR A 27 -8.41 13.16 -10.06
CA THR A 27 -7.05 12.74 -9.65
C THR A 27 -6.98 11.28 -9.26
N SER A 28 -8.03 10.72 -8.65
CA SER A 28 -8.06 9.31 -8.21
C SER A 28 -8.02 8.31 -9.38
N LEU A 29 -8.57 8.67 -10.54
CA LEU A 29 -8.51 7.85 -11.76
C LEU A 29 -7.05 7.59 -12.19
N ASN A 30 -6.17 8.57 -11.99
CA ASN A 30 -4.76 8.40 -12.31
C ASN A 30 -4.02 7.51 -11.29
N HIS A 31 -4.46 7.48 -10.03
CA HIS A 31 -3.72 6.81 -8.96
C HIS A 31 -3.56 5.30 -9.22
N GLY A 32 -4.65 4.59 -9.46
CA GLY A 32 -4.62 3.16 -9.77
C GLY A 32 -3.86 2.85 -11.06
N ALA A 33 -4.09 3.65 -12.12
CA ALA A 33 -3.40 3.47 -13.40
C ALA A 33 -1.89 3.72 -13.27
N PHE A 34 -1.46 4.78 -12.57
CA PHE A 34 -0.04 5.11 -12.42
C PHE A 34 0.73 4.01 -11.66
N PHE A 35 0.25 3.60 -10.49
CA PHE A 35 0.91 2.56 -9.71
C PHE A 35 0.78 1.18 -10.36
N GLY A 36 -0.35 0.89 -11.00
CA GLY A 36 -0.58 -0.37 -11.70
C GLY A 36 0.35 -0.54 -12.90
N ILE A 37 0.30 0.39 -13.86
CA ILE A 37 1.15 0.37 -15.06
C ILE A 37 2.62 0.56 -14.66
N GLY A 38 2.90 1.47 -13.72
CA GLY A 38 4.25 1.74 -13.23
C GLY A 38 4.93 0.50 -12.65
N SER A 39 4.18 -0.35 -11.91
CA SER A 39 4.72 -1.61 -11.37
C SER A 39 5.11 -2.58 -12.49
N VAL A 40 4.29 -2.69 -13.54
CA VAL A 40 4.60 -3.55 -14.70
C VAL A 40 5.81 -3.02 -15.45
N VAL A 41 5.89 -1.71 -15.70
CA VAL A 41 7.03 -1.07 -16.36
C VAL A 41 8.29 -1.25 -15.51
N ALA A 42 8.24 -0.97 -14.20
CA ALA A 42 9.38 -1.16 -13.32
C ALA A 42 9.90 -2.59 -13.33
N ALA A 43 9.00 -3.59 -13.31
CA ALA A 43 9.38 -5.00 -13.39
C ALA A 43 9.92 -5.41 -14.78
N SER A 44 9.49 -4.75 -15.87
CA SER A 44 9.87 -5.11 -17.24
C SER A 44 11.26 -4.62 -17.65
N VAL A 45 11.80 -3.58 -17.01
CA VAL A 45 13.09 -2.96 -17.36
C VAL A 45 14.27 -3.54 -16.58
N VAL A 46 14.04 -4.56 -15.75
CA VAL A 46 15.07 -5.21 -14.93
C VAL A 46 15.07 -6.73 -15.12
N PRO A 47 16.17 -7.45 -14.81
CA PRO A 47 16.21 -8.90 -14.80
C PRO A 47 15.17 -9.50 -13.86
N LYS A 48 14.73 -10.74 -14.13
CA LYS A 48 13.67 -11.44 -13.36
C LYS A 48 13.96 -11.56 -11.86
N ASP A 49 15.22 -11.70 -11.50
CA ASP A 49 15.70 -11.79 -10.10
C ASP A 49 15.72 -10.46 -9.35
N LYS A 50 15.33 -9.35 -9.99
CA LYS A 50 15.29 -7.99 -9.38
C LYS A 50 13.94 -7.29 -9.54
N GLN A 51 12.93 -7.99 -10.04
CA GLN A 51 11.62 -7.38 -10.33
C GLN A 51 10.92 -6.84 -9.07
N SER A 52 10.97 -7.58 -7.95
CA SER A 52 10.34 -7.14 -6.70
C SER A 52 11.07 -5.94 -6.11
N SER A 53 12.40 -5.90 -6.20
CA SER A 53 13.20 -4.72 -5.79
C SER A 53 12.88 -3.49 -6.64
N ALA A 54 12.67 -3.65 -7.96
CA ALA A 54 12.31 -2.54 -8.83
C ALA A 54 10.92 -1.97 -8.48
N VAL A 55 9.94 -2.83 -8.22
CA VAL A 55 8.62 -2.43 -7.73
C VAL A 55 8.73 -1.76 -6.35
N ALA A 56 9.57 -2.29 -5.45
CA ALA A 56 9.83 -1.65 -4.15
C ALA A 56 10.43 -0.25 -4.30
N MET A 57 11.37 -0.05 -5.23
CA MET A 57 11.94 1.28 -5.51
C MET A 57 10.88 2.28 -6.00
N MET A 58 9.92 1.83 -6.80
CA MET A 58 8.79 2.67 -7.21
C MET A 58 7.93 3.08 -5.99
N PHE A 59 7.61 2.13 -5.10
CA PHE A 59 6.85 2.42 -3.87
C PHE A 59 7.67 3.20 -2.83
N MET A 60 9.01 3.23 -2.91
CA MET A 60 9.85 4.07 -2.04
C MET A 60 9.50 5.54 -2.15
N GLY A 61 9.09 6.01 -3.34
CA GLY A 61 8.58 7.37 -3.53
C GLY A 61 7.40 7.69 -2.60
N LEU A 62 6.53 6.71 -2.31
CA LEU A 62 5.40 6.89 -1.39
C LEU A 62 5.87 7.09 0.07
N THR A 63 6.89 6.34 0.50
CA THR A 63 7.44 6.48 1.86
C THR A 63 8.19 7.80 2.02
N ILE A 64 8.95 8.22 1.01
CA ILE A 64 9.62 9.53 1.00
C ILE A 64 8.58 10.66 1.03
N ALA A 65 7.50 10.54 0.27
CA ALA A 65 6.41 11.52 0.27
C ALA A 65 5.70 11.60 1.63
N ASN A 66 5.55 10.50 2.35
CA ASN A 66 4.99 10.51 3.70
C ASN A 66 5.92 11.19 4.72
N ILE A 67 7.23 10.98 4.63
CA ILE A 67 8.20 11.53 5.58
C ILE A 67 8.45 13.03 5.33
N GLY A 68 8.60 13.45 4.08
CA GLY A 68 8.94 14.81 3.70
C GLY A 68 7.78 15.61 3.09
N GLY A 69 7.02 14.99 2.18
CA GLY A 69 5.97 15.67 1.43
C GLY A 69 4.80 16.10 2.29
N VAL A 70 4.34 15.27 3.24
CA VAL A 70 3.22 15.61 4.13
C VAL A 70 3.55 16.81 5.04
N PRO A 71 4.69 16.86 5.74
CA PRO A 71 5.09 18.05 6.50
C PRO A 71 5.21 19.31 5.64
N ILE A 72 5.82 19.21 4.46
CA ILE A 72 5.97 20.35 3.52
C ILE A 72 4.59 20.84 3.07
N ALA A 73 3.70 19.94 2.64
CA ALA A 73 2.35 20.30 2.22
C ALA A 73 1.53 20.92 3.35
N THR A 74 1.70 20.45 4.59
CA THR A 74 1.07 21.01 5.78
C THR A 74 1.59 22.42 6.06
N TRP A 75 2.90 22.64 6.03
CA TRP A 75 3.52 23.96 6.20
C TRP A 75 3.03 24.95 5.14
N VAL A 76 3.05 24.54 3.86
CA VAL A 76 2.52 25.34 2.75
C VAL A 76 1.04 25.67 2.98
N GLY A 77 0.24 24.69 3.37
CA GLY A 77 -1.18 24.86 3.62
C GLY A 77 -1.47 25.86 4.74
N GLN A 78 -0.65 25.89 5.79
CA GLN A 78 -0.79 26.78 6.93
C GLN A 78 -0.32 28.22 6.64
N HIS A 79 0.74 28.41 5.84
CA HIS A 79 1.35 29.72 5.62
C HIS A 79 0.90 30.39 4.32
N LEU A 80 0.66 29.61 3.27
CA LEU A 80 0.31 30.10 1.93
C LEU A 80 -1.13 29.73 1.51
N GLY A 81 -1.82 28.96 2.36
CA GLY A 81 -3.15 28.44 2.10
C GLY A 81 -3.16 27.09 1.39
N TRP A 82 -4.16 26.28 1.69
CA TRP A 82 -4.27 24.89 1.22
C TRP A 82 -4.27 24.72 -0.32
N ARG A 83 -4.74 25.75 -1.04
CA ARG A 83 -4.75 25.78 -2.52
C ARG A 83 -3.35 25.72 -3.11
N MET A 84 -2.36 26.34 -2.45
CA MET A 84 -0.96 26.32 -2.90
C MET A 84 -0.33 24.95 -2.79
N SER A 85 -0.80 24.10 -1.86
CA SER A 85 -0.37 22.70 -1.78
C SER A 85 -0.78 21.93 -3.05
N PHE A 86 -1.99 22.14 -3.58
CA PHE A 86 -2.42 21.53 -4.84
C PHE A 86 -1.64 22.05 -6.05
N LEU A 87 -1.30 23.35 -6.07
CA LEU A 87 -0.44 23.91 -7.10
C LEU A 87 0.94 23.23 -7.10
N GLY A 88 1.57 23.11 -5.93
CA GLY A 88 2.85 22.41 -5.76
C GLY A 88 2.81 20.96 -6.25
N ILE A 89 1.75 20.23 -5.89
CA ILE A 89 1.54 18.85 -6.35
C ILE A 89 1.36 18.79 -7.87
N SER A 90 0.64 19.76 -8.47
CA SER A 90 0.46 19.82 -9.92
C SER A 90 1.77 20.07 -10.66
N LEU A 91 2.62 20.97 -10.15
CA LEU A 91 3.95 21.24 -10.70
C LEU A 91 4.85 20.00 -10.62
N LEU A 92 4.85 19.29 -9.49
CA LEU A 92 5.56 18.00 -9.36
C LEU A 92 5.03 16.97 -10.37
N GLY A 93 3.72 16.95 -10.62
CA GLY A 93 3.11 16.11 -11.66
C GLY A 93 3.63 16.40 -13.06
N LEU A 94 3.79 17.68 -13.43
CA LEU A 94 4.35 18.09 -14.72
C LEU A 94 5.84 17.74 -14.83
N ILE A 95 6.62 17.94 -13.77
CA ILE A 95 8.04 17.56 -13.70
C ILE A 95 8.17 16.04 -13.89
N THR A 96 7.34 15.27 -13.20
CA THR A 96 7.33 13.80 -13.33
C THR A 96 6.95 13.37 -14.74
N MET A 97 5.95 14.02 -15.35
CA MET A 97 5.54 13.75 -16.73
C MET A 97 6.69 13.97 -17.72
N PHE A 98 7.43 15.07 -17.57
CA PHE A 98 8.58 15.38 -18.40
C PHE A 98 9.73 14.39 -18.17
N ALA A 99 10.01 14.03 -16.91
CA ALA A 99 11.04 13.04 -16.57
C ALA A 99 10.72 11.67 -17.17
N LEU A 100 9.46 11.22 -17.08
CA LEU A 100 9.02 9.95 -17.66
C LEU A 100 9.11 9.97 -19.18
N TRP A 101 8.73 11.08 -19.82
CA TRP A 101 8.84 11.23 -21.27
C TRP A 101 10.28 11.10 -21.78
N LYS A 102 11.26 11.61 -21.01
CA LYS A 102 12.68 11.48 -21.37
C LYS A 102 13.28 10.13 -20.98
N ALA A 103 12.83 9.50 -19.90
CA ALA A 103 13.45 8.31 -19.33
C ALA A 103 12.90 7.01 -19.91
N LEU A 104 11.62 6.99 -20.34
CA LEU A 104 11.02 5.78 -20.86
C LEU A 104 11.37 5.60 -22.35
N PRO A 105 11.83 4.41 -22.75
CA PRO A 105 12.03 4.10 -24.17
C PRO A 105 10.69 4.13 -24.91
N GLU A 106 10.72 4.47 -26.20
CA GLU A 106 9.53 4.41 -27.04
C GLU A 106 8.97 2.98 -27.02
N GLY A 107 7.74 2.87 -26.49
CA GLY A 107 7.07 1.57 -26.38
C GLY A 107 6.70 1.03 -27.74
N THR A 108 7.10 -0.19 -28.04
CA THR A 108 6.49 -0.94 -29.14
C THR A 108 5.01 -1.09 -28.86
N ALA A 109 4.17 -0.68 -29.82
CA ALA A 109 2.72 -0.76 -29.71
C ALA A 109 2.31 -2.21 -29.36
N SER A 110 1.99 -2.42 -28.12
CA SER A 110 1.48 -3.68 -27.60
C SER A 110 0.11 -3.96 -28.20
N HIS A 111 -0.22 -5.22 -28.39
CA HIS A 111 -1.52 -5.71 -28.81
C HIS A 111 -2.66 -4.90 -28.20
N ARG A 112 -3.67 -4.52 -29.02
CA ARG A 112 -4.86 -3.84 -28.50
C ARG A 112 -5.52 -4.72 -27.44
N PRO A 113 -5.61 -4.28 -26.19
CA PRO A 113 -6.14 -5.09 -25.10
C PRO A 113 -7.61 -5.45 -25.38
N ASN A 114 -7.94 -6.73 -25.27
CA ASN A 114 -9.34 -7.17 -25.30
C ASN A 114 -9.90 -7.04 -23.89
N ILE A 115 -10.56 -5.92 -23.59
CA ILE A 115 -11.07 -5.58 -22.25
C ILE A 115 -11.94 -6.70 -21.66
N LYS A 116 -12.78 -7.36 -22.46
CA LYS A 116 -13.63 -8.47 -21.97
C LYS A 116 -12.79 -9.67 -21.52
N GLN A 117 -11.72 -9.98 -22.26
CA GLN A 117 -10.83 -11.09 -21.96
C GLN A 117 -9.97 -10.79 -20.72
N GLU A 118 -9.48 -9.56 -20.60
CA GLU A 118 -8.72 -9.10 -19.44
C GLU A 118 -9.58 -9.08 -18.16
N LEU A 119 -10.84 -8.58 -18.23
CA LEU A 119 -11.77 -8.63 -17.10
C LEU A 119 -12.04 -10.06 -16.62
N LYS A 120 -12.08 -11.03 -17.54
CA LYS A 120 -12.26 -12.44 -17.19
C LYS A 120 -11.06 -13.02 -16.39
N VAL A 121 -9.86 -12.44 -16.53
CA VAL A 121 -8.70 -12.84 -15.74
C VAL A 121 -8.92 -12.51 -14.25
N LEU A 122 -9.56 -11.40 -13.94
CA LEU A 122 -9.84 -10.97 -12.56
C LEU A 122 -10.80 -11.91 -11.81
N THR A 123 -11.62 -12.68 -12.51
CA THR A 123 -12.54 -13.64 -11.88
C THR A 123 -11.89 -15.01 -11.62
N ARG A 124 -10.66 -15.23 -12.06
CA ARG A 124 -9.94 -16.48 -11.79
C ARG A 124 -9.63 -16.61 -10.30
N LEU A 125 -9.91 -17.77 -9.71
CA LEU A 125 -9.73 -18.02 -8.28
C LEU A 125 -8.33 -17.63 -7.75
N PRO A 126 -7.20 -17.92 -8.42
CA PRO A 126 -5.88 -17.50 -7.95
C PRO A 126 -5.74 -15.96 -7.88
N VAL A 127 -6.36 -15.22 -8.81
CA VAL A 127 -6.31 -13.76 -8.84
C VAL A 127 -7.19 -13.19 -7.71
N VAL A 128 -8.39 -13.72 -7.53
CA VAL A 128 -9.30 -13.32 -6.46
C VAL A 128 -8.65 -13.54 -5.09
N LEU A 129 -8.03 -14.70 -4.86
CA LEU A 129 -7.33 -14.99 -3.60
C LEU A 129 -6.15 -14.03 -3.37
N ALA A 130 -5.39 -13.69 -4.40
CA ALA A 130 -4.30 -12.73 -4.28
C ALA A 130 -4.82 -11.32 -3.93
N LEU A 131 -5.89 -10.86 -4.59
CA LEU A 131 -6.54 -9.58 -4.29
C LEU A 131 -7.10 -9.54 -2.87
N LEU A 132 -7.78 -10.61 -2.43
CA LEU A 132 -8.29 -10.72 -1.06
C LEU A 132 -7.15 -10.73 -0.02
N THR A 133 -6.03 -11.40 -0.32
CA THR A 133 -4.82 -11.35 0.53
C THR A 133 -4.33 -9.92 0.67
N THR A 134 -4.31 -9.14 -0.42
CA THR A 134 -3.96 -7.71 -0.39
C THR A 134 -4.93 -6.91 0.46
N VAL A 135 -6.26 -7.11 0.29
CA VAL A 135 -7.30 -6.42 1.08
C VAL A 135 -7.10 -6.69 2.58
N MET A 136 -6.94 -7.96 2.97
CA MET A 136 -6.78 -8.32 4.39
C MET A 136 -5.47 -7.80 4.97
N SER A 137 -4.36 -7.86 4.21
CA SER A 137 -3.06 -7.34 4.63
C SER A 137 -3.07 -5.81 4.82
N ALA A 138 -3.64 -5.08 3.86
CA ALA A 138 -3.79 -3.62 3.96
C ALA A 138 -4.75 -3.24 5.10
N GLY A 139 -5.82 -4.01 5.27
CA GLY A 139 -6.76 -3.86 6.38
C GLY A 139 -6.09 -4.05 7.73
N ALA A 140 -5.22 -5.05 7.86
CA ALA A 140 -4.43 -5.27 9.08
C ALA A 140 -3.60 -4.02 9.43
N MET A 141 -2.85 -3.50 8.47
CA MET A 141 -2.05 -2.29 8.67
C MET A 141 -2.92 -1.10 9.08
N PHE A 142 -3.98 -0.81 8.34
CA PHE A 142 -4.80 0.38 8.55
C PHE A 142 -5.71 0.29 9.78
N ALA A 143 -6.02 -0.90 10.28
CA ALA A 143 -6.71 -1.06 11.56
C ALA A 143 -5.93 -0.37 12.69
N LEU A 144 -4.62 -0.58 12.79
CA LEU A 144 -3.79 0.10 13.80
C LEU A 144 -3.42 1.53 13.38
N TYR A 145 -3.01 1.74 12.11
CA TYR A 145 -2.53 3.04 11.63
C TYR A 145 -3.54 4.16 11.83
N SER A 146 -4.83 3.90 11.55
CA SER A 146 -5.90 4.89 11.69
C SER A 146 -6.11 5.35 13.13
N TYR A 147 -5.76 4.53 14.09
CA TYR A 147 -5.97 4.79 15.52
C TYR A 147 -4.67 4.92 16.30
N ILE A 148 -3.53 5.10 15.62
CA ILE A 148 -2.22 5.12 16.28
C ILE A 148 -2.09 6.28 17.28
N ALA A 149 -2.52 7.48 16.91
CA ALA A 149 -2.44 8.64 17.78
C ALA A 149 -3.30 8.51 19.07
N PRO A 150 -4.60 8.15 18.96
CA PRO A 150 -5.38 7.89 20.18
C PRO A 150 -4.90 6.66 20.95
N SER A 151 -4.36 5.63 20.31
CA SER A 151 -3.78 4.48 21.02
C SER A 151 -2.56 4.87 21.86
N LEU A 152 -1.65 5.67 21.32
CA LEU A 152 -0.48 6.17 22.06
C LEU A 152 -0.88 7.07 23.24
N LYS A 153 -1.94 7.89 23.06
CA LYS A 153 -2.51 8.65 24.19
C LYS A 153 -3.06 7.74 25.29
N ALA A 154 -3.76 6.67 24.91
CA ALA A 154 -4.37 5.74 25.84
C ALA A 154 -3.32 4.88 26.60
N PHE A 155 -2.25 4.43 25.92
CA PHE A 155 -1.27 3.52 26.50
C PHE A 155 -0.18 4.23 27.31
N MET A 156 0.30 5.40 26.87
CA MET A 156 1.45 6.07 27.51
C MET A 156 1.24 7.57 27.74
N HIS A 157 0.00 8.06 27.66
CA HIS A 157 -0.33 9.48 27.81
C HIS A 157 0.52 10.40 26.92
N ALA A 158 0.78 9.96 25.67
CA ALA A 158 1.68 10.62 24.73
C ALA A 158 1.30 12.08 24.49
N SER A 159 2.28 12.98 24.59
CA SER A 159 2.16 14.36 24.18
C SER A 159 2.07 14.48 22.63
N PRO A 160 1.56 15.60 22.09
CA PRO A 160 1.54 15.81 20.63
C PRO A 160 2.93 15.67 19.97
N ALA A 161 3.98 16.15 20.64
CA ALA A 161 5.36 16.03 20.15
C ALA A 161 5.82 14.57 20.09
N GLN A 162 5.51 13.78 21.12
CA GLN A 162 5.80 12.34 21.11
C GLN A 162 5.04 11.60 20.01
N ILE A 163 3.75 11.92 19.79
CA ILE A 163 2.98 11.31 18.70
C ILE A 163 3.64 11.63 17.35
N THR A 164 4.03 12.89 17.12
CA THR A 164 4.73 13.28 15.89
C THR A 164 6.02 12.48 15.70
N LEU A 165 6.82 12.31 16.76
CA LEU A 165 8.04 11.51 16.72
C LEU A 165 7.75 10.03 16.39
N MET A 166 6.69 9.45 16.97
CA MET A 166 6.27 8.08 16.69
C MET A 166 5.83 7.89 15.23
N LEU A 167 5.17 8.89 14.62
CA LEU A 167 4.84 8.87 13.19
C LEU A 167 6.09 8.88 12.30
N VAL A 168 7.16 9.58 12.71
CA VAL A 168 8.47 9.53 12.01
C VAL A 168 9.05 8.11 12.10
N PHE A 169 9.01 7.47 13.25
CA PHE A 169 9.49 6.08 13.41
C PHE A 169 8.67 5.09 12.57
N ILE A 170 7.38 5.28 12.42
CA ILE A 170 6.56 4.50 11.48
C ILE A 170 7.05 4.70 10.05
N GLY A 171 7.31 5.93 9.62
CA GLY A 171 7.85 6.25 8.29
C GLY A 171 9.20 5.59 8.03
N LEU A 172 10.10 5.58 9.02
CA LEU A 172 11.37 4.84 8.96
C LEU A 172 11.11 3.33 8.81
N GLY A 173 10.20 2.78 9.60
CA GLY A 173 9.77 1.39 9.48
C GLY A 173 9.25 1.06 8.08
N PHE A 174 8.36 1.89 7.54
CA PHE A 174 7.85 1.74 6.18
C PHE A 174 8.96 1.70 5.13
N SER A 175 9.95 2.58 5.23
CA SER A 175 11.08 2.64 4.29
C SER A 175 11.96 1.39 4.38
N ILE A 176 12.30 0.96 5.60
CA ILE A 176 13.07 -0.26 5.85
C ILE A 176 12.30 -1.48 5.31
N GLY A 177 11.02 -1.58 5.66
CA GLY A 177 10.17 -2.68 5.24
C GLY A 177 10.03 -2.78 3.72
N ASN A 178 9.75 -1.67 3.06
CA ASN A 178 9.63 -1.62 1.61
C ASN A 178 10.91 -2.13 0.91
N TYR A 179 12.07 -1.70 1.37
CA TYR A 179 13.37 -2.15 0.85
C TYR A 179 13.59 -3.65 1.10
N LEU A 180 13.41 -4.10 2.35
CA LEU A 180 13.59 -5.51 2.73
C LEU A 180 12.59 -6.41 2.01
N GLY A 181 11.32 -5.98 1.91
CA GLY A 181 10.26 -6.72 1.24
C GLY A 181 10.59 -6.98 -0.24
N GLY A 182 11.04 -5.94 -0.96
CA GLY A 182 11.49 -6.11 -2.36
C GLY A 182 12.66 -7.08 -2.48
N LYS A 183 13.73 -6.86 -1.69
CA LYS A 183 14.95 -7.67 -1.75
C LYS A 183 14.73 -9.13 -1.32
N CYS A 184 13.91 -9.38 -0.31
CA CYS A 184 13.58 -10.74 0.11
C CYS A 184 12.66 -11.43 -0.91
N ALA A 185 11.71 -10.70 -1.50
CA ALA A 185 10.79 -11.24 -2.50
C ALA A 185 11.49 -11.64 -3.80
N ASP A 186 12.57 -10.98 -4.17
CA ASP A 186 13.41 -11.39 -5.31
C ASP A 186 14.02 -12.79 -5.12
N ARG A 187 14.24 -13.20 -3.85
CA ARG A 187 14.73 -14.55 -3.54
C ARG A 187 13.58 -15.56 -3.43
N SER A 188 12.49 -15.19 -2.77
CA SER A 188 11.31 -16.04 -2.61
C SER A 188 10.09 -15.21 -2.22
N LEU A 189 9.18 -15.06 -3.16
CA LEU A 189 7.93 -14.31 -2.98
C LEU A 189 7.08 -14.89 -1.83
N ASP A 190 6.91 -16.22 -1.82
CA ASP A 190 6.07 -16.92 -0.84
C ASP A 190 6.63 -16.83 0.57
N LYS A 191 7.94 -17.11 0.75
CA LYS A 191 8.58 -17.03 2.07
C LYS A 191 8.55 -15.63 2.62
N THR A 192 8.73 -14.62 1.77
CA THR A 192 8.68 -13.21 2.16
C THR A 192 7.28 -12.82 2.64
N LEU A 193 6.24 -13.18 1.89
CA LEU A 193 4.86 -12.91 2.30
C LEU A 193 4.50 -13.61 3.61
N ILE A 194 4.82 -14.90 3.76
CA ILE A 194 4.55 -15.64 4.99
C ILE A 194 5.29 -14.99 6.18
N GLY A 195 6.59 -14.74 6.04
CA GLY A 195 7.40 -14.20 7.12
C GLY A 195 6.94 -12.83 7.59
N PHE A 196 6.66 -11.90 6.66
CA PHE A 196 6.24 -10.55 7.05
C PHE A 196 4.77 -10.46 7.46
N LEU A 197 3.87 -11.31 6.95
CA LEU A 197 2.49 -11.40 7.48
C LEU A 197 2.48 -11.96 8.91
N LEU A 198 3.31 -12.97 9.20
CA LEU A 198 3.49 -13.48 10.56
C LEU A 198 4.08 -12.41 11.48
N LEU A 199 5.12 -11.71 11.04
CA LEU A 199 5.73 -10.63 11.81
C LEU A 199 4.72 -9.50 12.08
N LEU A 200 3.92 -9.12 11.08
CA LEU A 200 2.86 -8.12 11.22
C LEU A 200 1.84 -8.55 12.27
N MET A 201 1.35 -9.79 12.18
CA MET A 201 0.40 -10.37 13.14
C MET A 201 0.97 -10.36 14.57
N VAL A 202 2.19 -10.85 14.76
CA VAL A 202 2.85 -10.93 16.06
C VAL A 202 3.06 -9.53 16.64
N MET A 203 3.53 -8.58 15.84
CA MET A 203 3.74 -7.20 16.32
C MET A 203 2.43 -6.53 16.70
N MET A 204 1.32 -6.81 16.02
CA MET A 204 0.02 -6.29 16.40
C MET A 204 -0.51 -6.92 17.70
N LEU A 205 -0.25 -8.18 17.95
CA LEU A 205 -0.59 -8.83 19.23
C LEU A 205 0.23 -8.27 20.40
N LEU A 206 1.51 -7.98 20.15
CA LEU A 206 2.44 -7.50 21.17
C LEU A 206 2.41 -5.97 21.36
N PHE A 207 1.85 -5.22 20.41
CA PHE A 207 1.87 -3.75 20.42
C PHE A 207 1.34 -3.15 21.75
N PRO A 208 0.21 -3.60 22.32
CA PRO A 208 -0.28 -3.02 23.57
C PRO A 208 0.70 -3.17 24.75
N LEU A 209 1.50 -4.24 24.76
CA LEU A 209 2.51 -4.48 25.81
C LEU A 209 3.69 -3.51 25.69
N PHE A 210 4.19 -3.30 24.48
CA PHE A 210 5.32 -2.39 24.23
C PHE A 210 4.92 -0.92 24.23
N ALA A 211 3.68 -0.60 23.88
CA ALA A 211 3.19 0.78 23.79
C ALA A 211 3.03 1.51 25.14
N SER A 212 3.25 0.84 26.27
CA SER A 212 3.22 1.42 27.62
C SER A 212 4.42 2.34 27.91
N THR A 213 5.51 2.22 27.16
CA THR A 213 6.73 3.04 27.29
C THR A 213 7.11 3.68 25.96
N SER A 214 7.73 4.87 26.01
CA SER A 214 8.13 5.59 24.79
C SER A 214 9.13 4.80 23.93
N ILE A 215 10.11 4.14 24.55
CA ILE A 215 11.10 3.32 23.85
C ILE A 215 10.45 2.07 23.28
N GLY A 216 9.62 1.39 24.05
CA GLY A 216 8.88 0.21 23.60
C GLY A 216 7.96 0.52 22.42
N ALA A 217 7.21 1.62 22.51
CA ALA A 217 6.35 2.10 21.43
C ALA A 217 7.15 2.40 20.15
N ALA A 218 8.28 3.12 20.28
CA ALA A 218 9.13 3.44 19.14
C ALA A 218 9.64 2.19 18.41
N LEU A 219 10.20 1.24 19.16
CA LEU A 219 10.72 -0.03 18.61
C LEU A 219 9.59 -0.86 17.99
N ALA A 220 8.46 -0.98 18.69
CA ALA A 220 7.30 -1.72 18.19
C ALA A 220 6.76 -1.11 16.89
N LEU A 221 6.69 0.24 16.78
CA LEU A 221 6.19 0.94 15.60
C LEU A 221 7.15 0.85 14.41
N ILE A 222 8.47 0.87 14.64
CA ILE A 222 9.46 0.64 13.58
C ILE A 222 9.31 -0.78 13.02
N ILE A 223 9.26 -1.80 13.89
CA ILE A 223 9.18 -3.20 13.47
C ILE A 223 7.82 -3.50 12.82
N TRP A 224 6.72 -3.01 13.41
CA TRP A 224 5.39 -3.12 12.83
C TRP A 224 5.30 -2.43 11.47
N GLY A 225 5.83 -1.20 11.35
CA GLY A 225 5.87 -0.46 10.10
C GLY A 225 6.70 -1.18 9.04
N ALA A 226 7.84 -1.75 9.44
CA ALA A 226 8.66 -2.55 8.55
C ALA A 226 7.91 -3.80 8.07
N ALA A 227 7.22 -4.53 8.95
CA ALA A 227 6.42 -5.68 8.57
C ALA A 227 5.27 -5.30 7.62
N ALA A 228 4.56 -4.20 7.93
CA ALA A 228 3.42 -3.71 7.16
C ALA A 228 3.78 -3.32 5.73
N PHE A 229 4.93 -2.65 5.51
CA PHE A 229 5.34 -2.24 4.16
C PHE A 229 6.19 -3.27 3.43
N ALA A 230 6.80 -4.23 4.14
CA ALA A 230 7.54 -5.31 3.51
C ALA A 230 6.65 -6.26 2.68
N VAL A 231 5.34 -6.31 2.95
CA VAL A 231 4.39 -7.11 2.17
C VAL A 231 3.90 -6.41 0.90
N VAL A 232 4.07 -5.06 0.77
CA VAL A 232 3.50 -4.29 -0.34
C VAL A 232 4.08 -4.69 -1.70
N PRO A 233 5.42 -4.65 -1.94
CA PRO A 233 5.98 -5.06 -3.21
C PRO A 233 5.67 -6.53 -3.57
N PRO A 234 5.83 -7.51 -2.66
CA PRO A 234 5.53 -8.90 -2.99
C PRO A 234 4.04 -9.17 -3.23
N LEU A 235 3.09 -8.47 -2.57
CA LEU A 235 1.67 -8.56 -2.89
C LEU A 235 1.39 -8.06 -4.32
N GLN A 236 2.01 -6.95 -4.71
CA GLN A 236 1.90 -6.41 -6.05
C GLN A 236 2.44 -7.41 -7.09
N MET A 237 3.63 -7.96 -6.85
CA MET A 237 4.24 -8.97 -7.72
C MET A 237 3.41 -10.26 -7.77
N ARG A 238 2.82 -10.68 -6.66
CA ARG A 238 1.95 -11.86 -6.59
C ARG A 238 0.75 -11.75 -7.52
N VAL A 239 0.04 -10.63 -7.45
CA VAL A 239 -1.13 -10.39 -8.31
C VAL A 239 -0.72 -10.38 -9.78
N MET A 240 0.37 -9.72 -10.13
CA MET A 240 0.90 -9.68 -11.51
C MET A 240 1.28 -11.09 -12.01
N SER A 241 1.90 -11.91 -11.16
CA SER A 241 2.35 -13.25 -11.52
C SER A 241 1.20 -14.22 -11.78
N VAL A 242 0.10 -14.14 -11.02
CA VAL A 242 -1.08 -15.01 -11.21
C VAL A 242 -2.02 -14.52 -12.30
N ALA A 243 -1.89 -13.25 -12.71
CA ALA A 243 -2.66 -12.62 -13.77
C ALA A 243 -1.81 -12.31 -15.01
N HIS A 244 -0.93 -13.24 -15.38
CA HIS A 244 0.07 -13.05 -16.47
C HIS A 244 -0.54 -12.64 -17.82
N ASP A 245 -1.81 -12.95 -18.09
CA ASP A 245 -2.51 -12.56 -19.33
C ASP A 245 -3.00 -11.09 -19.31
N ALA A 246 -3.11 -10.47 -18.12
CA ALA A 246 -3.55 -9.09 -17.94
C ALA A 246 -2.85 -8.41 -16.74
N PRO A 247 -1.50 -8.36 -16.68
CA PRO A 247 -0.77 -7.90 -15.50
C PRO A 247 -1.02 -6.44 -15.18
N SER A 248 -1.18 -5.57 -16.18
CA SER A 248 -1.43 -4.13 -15.98
C SER A 248 -2.80 -3.86 -15.37
N LEU A 249 -3.85 -4.56 -15.84
CA LEU A 249 -5.18 -4.43 -15.26
C LEU A 249 -5.21 -4.99 -13.84
N ALA A 250 -4.68 -6.19 -13.63
CA ALA A 250 -4.65 -6.83 -12.31
C ALA A 250 -3.83 -6.00 -11.30
N SER A 251 -2.72 -5.43 -11.73
CA SER A 251 -1.89 -4.51 -10.95
C SER A 251 -2.66 -3.25 -10.54
N SER A 252 -3.40 -2.64 -11.46
CA SER A 252 -4.24 -1.47 -11.17
C SER A 252 -5.40 -1.80 -10.22
N VAL A 253 -6.04 -2.95 -10.40
CA VAL A 253 -7.08 -3.44 -9.49
C VAL A 253 -6.51 -3.76 -8.11
N ASN A 254 -5.26 -4.25 -8.03
CA ASN A 254 -4.59 -4.48 -6.75
C ASN A 254 -4.35 -3.19 -5.96
N VAL A 255 -4.09 -2.06 -6.63
CA VAL A 255 -4.06 -0.75 -5.96
C VAL A 255 -5.43 -0.40 -5.36
N GLY A 256 -6.50 -0.71 -6.08
CA GLY A 256 -7.87 -0.63 -5.55
C GLY A 256 -8.10 -1.55 -4.33
N ALA A 257 -7.54 -2.78 -4.38
CA ALA A 257 -7.61 -3.73 -3.27
C ALA A 257 -6.88 -3.20 -2.02
N PHE A 258 -5.71 -2.57 -2.16
CA PHE A 258 -5.04 -1.86 -1.05
C PHE A 258 -5.95 -0.79 -0.44
N ASN A 259 -6.57 0.06 -1.27
CA ASN A 259 -7.46 1.12 -0.77
C ASN A 259 -8.73 0.58 -0.11
N LEU A 260 -9.31 -0.49 -0.65
CA LEU A 260 -10.44 -1.19 -0.03
C LEU A 260 -10.03 -1.76 1.34
N GLY A 261 -8.85 -2.40 1.41
CA GLY A 261 -8.28 -2.90 2.66
C GLY A 261 -8.10 -1.79 3.69
N ASN A 262 -7.53 -0.65 3.28
CA ASN A 262 -7.36 0.52 4.15
C ASN A 262 -8.69 0.98 4.75
N ALA A 263 -9.75 1.07 3.94
CA ALA A 263 -11.08 1.45 4.42
C ALA A 263 -11.68 0.40 5.37
N LEU A 264 -11.60 -0.90 5.02
CA LEU A 264 -12.11 -1.98 5.86
C LEU A 264 -11.34 -2.11 7.18
N GLY A 265 -10.02 -1.88 7.18
CA GLY A 265 -9.20 -1.84 8.40
C GLY A 265 -9.62 -0.71 9.34
N ALA A 266 -9.82 0.50 8.80
CA ALA A 266 -10.30 1.63 9.58
C ALA A 266 -11.70 1.36 10.16
N ILE A 267 -12.61 0.76 9.38
CA ILE A 267 -13.94 0.34 9.82
C ILE A 267 -13.85 -0.72 10.92
N ALA A 268 -12.98 -1.72 10.77
CA ALA A 268 -12.79 -2.76 11.78
C ALA A 268 -12.33 -2.15 13.12
N GLY A 269 -11.37 -1.22 13.10
CA GLY A 269 -10.96 -0.49 14.29
C GLY A 269 -12.10 0.34 14.92
N ALA A 270 -12.88 1.06 14.08
CA ALA A 270 -14.04 1.81 14.54
C ALA A 270 -15.09 0.90 15.20
N SER A 271 -15.37 -0.25 14.57
CA SER A 271 -16.37 -1.19 15.07
C SER A 271 -16.01 -1.72 16.46
N VAL A 272 -14.76 -2.06 16.66
CA VAL A 272 -14.25 -2.53 17.96
C VAL A 272 -14.40 -1.45 19.05
N LEU A 273 -14.07 -0.20 18.72
CA LEU A 273 -14.20 0.92 19.67
C LEU A 273 -15.69 1.26 19.94
N ASN A 274 -16.55 1.17 18.95
CA ASN A 274 -18.00 1.38 19.11
C ASN A 274 -18.65 0.30 20.00
N MET A 275 -18.06 -0.89 20.08
CA MET A 275 -18.45 -1.93 21.04
C MET A 275 -17.98 -1.65 22.48
N GLY A 276 -17.33 -0.51 22.74
CA GLY A 276 -16.80 -0.13 24.05
C GLY A 276 -15.50 -0.85 24.43
N LEU A 277 -14.84 -1.52 23.46
CA LEU A 277 -13.58 -2.21 23.70
C LEU A 277 -12.38 -1.24 23.67
N SER A 278 -11.27 -1.66 24.27
CA SER A 278 -10.06 -0.84 24.39
C SER A 278 -9.28 -0.73 23.07
N TYR A 279 -8.33 0.20 23.01
CA TYR A 279 -7.40 0.33 21.88
C TYR A 279 -6.52 -0.92 21.66
N SER A 280 -6.32 -1.77 22.68
CA SER A 280 -5.69 -3.08 22.49
C SER A 280 -6.49 -3.97 21.55
N ALA A 281 -7.83 -3.95 21.65
CA ALA A 281 -8.70 -4.73 20.78
C ALA A 281 -8.63 -4.26 19.31
N VAL A 282 -8.35 -2.97 19.05
CA VAL A 282 -8.07 -2.47 17.69
C VAL A 282 -6.85 -3.17 17.08
N SER A 283 -5.78 -3.29 17.86
CA SER A 283 -4.57 -3.98 17.46
C SER A 283 -4.83 -5.48 17.23
N PHE A 284 -5.61 -6.13 18.10
CA PHE A 284 -5.98 -7.53 17.94
C PHE A 284 -6.90 -7.78 16.71
N ALA A 285 -7.80 -6.86 16.40
CA ALA A 285 -8.60 -6.92 15.17
C ALA A 285 -7.70 -6.89 13.92
N GLY A 286 -6.70 -6.02 13.90
CA GLY A 286 -5.70 -6.00 12.84
C GLY A 286 -4.87 -7.28 12.77
N ALA A 287 -4.48 -7.86 13.91
CA ALA A 287 -3.81 -9.17 13.94
C ALA A 287 -4.68 -10.28 13.32
N GLY A 288 -6.00 -10.27 13.59
CA GLY A 288 -6.97 -11.15 12.96
C GLY A 288 -7.03 -11.01 11.44
N LEU A 289 -7.00 -9.76 10.93
CA LEU A 289 -6.94 -9.51 9.49
C LEU A 289 -5.63 -10.00 8.87
N SER A 290 -4.49 -9.86 9.56
CA SER A 290 -3.21 -10.39 9.09
C SER A 290 -3.21 -11.92 9.06
N LEU A 291 -3.83 -12.58 10.04
CA LEU A 291 -4.04 -14.03 10.06
C LEU A 291 -4.91 -14.47 8.87
N LEU A 292 -5.99 -13.75 8.57
CA LEU A 292 -6.83 -14.04 7.41
C LEU A 292 -6.05 -13.88 6.09
N ALA A 293 -5.21 -12.85 5.98
CA ALA A 293 -4.32 -12.69 4.82
C ALA A 293 -3.38 -13.89 4.67
N LEU A 294 -2.79 -14.36 5.76
CA LEU A 294 -1.91 -15.53 5.77
C LEU A 294 -2.64 -16.81 5.35
N VAL A 295 -3.85 -17.04 5.89
CA VAL A 295 -4.67 -18.20 5.52
C VAL A 295 -5.02 -18.19 4.04
N LEU A 296 -5.44 -17.04 3.49
CA LEU A 296 -5.75 -16.90 2.06
C LEU A 296 -4.51 -17.20 1.19
N LEU A 297 -3.34 -16.70 1.59
CA LEU A 297 -2.08 -16.97 0.91
C LEU A 297 -1.75 -18.47 0.91
N LEU A 298 -1.87 -19.15 2.05
CA LEU A 298 -1.59 -20.59 2.17
C LEU A 298 -2.57 -21.43 1.34
N ILE A 299 -3.85 -21.06 1.30
CA ILE A 299 -4.85 -21.69 0.43
C ILE A 299 -4.44 -21.54 -1.04
N GLN A 300 -4.07 -20.33 -1.47
CA GLN A 300 -3.63 -20.09 -2.84
C GLN A 300 -2.41 -20.92 -3.22
N MET A 301 -1.41 -21.01 -2.32
CA MET A 301 -0.21 -21.82 -2.53
C MET A 301 -0.55 -23.32 -2.65
N LYS A 302 -1.42 -23.85 -1.79
CA LYS A 302 -1.86 -25.24 -1.83
C LYS A 302 -2.57 -25.58 -3.15
N LEU A 303 -3.47 -24.72 -3.60
CA LEU A 303 -4.17 -24.89 -4.88
C LEU A 303 -3.22 -24.85 -6.08
N ALA A 304 -2.20 -23.98 -6.05
CA ALA A 304 -1.18 -23.92 -7.10
C ALA A 304 -0.34 -25.21 -7.14
N ALA A 305 0.08 -25.73 -5.98
CA ALA A 305 0.83 -26.98 -5.88
C ALA A 305 0.02 -28.20 -6.39
N GLN A 306 -1.27 -28.28 -6.04
CA GLN A 306 -2.14 -29.38 -6.51
C GLN A 306 -2.28 -29.37 -8.03
N LYS A 307 -2.43 -28.20 -8.66
CA LYS A 307 -2.49 -28.08 -10.12
C LYS A 307 -1.18 -28.54 -10.78
N ALA A 308 -0.04 -28.16 -10.23
CA ALA A 308 1.27 -28.55 -10.76
C ALA A 308 1.46 -30.09 -10.73
N LEU A 309 1.04 -30.74 -9.65
CA LEU A 309 1.10 -32.22 -9.53
C LEU A 309 0.19 -32.92 -10.54
N HIS A 310 -1.01 -32.37 -10.78
CA HIS A 310 -1.94 -32.96 -11.76
C HIS A 310 -1.42 -32.87 -13.19
N TYR A 311 -0.73 -31.79 -13.57
CA TYR A 311 -0.09 -31.65 -14.88
C TYR A 311 1.13 -32.54 -15.09
N GLN A 312 1.79 -33.01 -14.03
CA GLN A 312 2.91 -33.96 -14.11
C GLN A 312 2.45 -35.42 -14.25
N GLN A 313 1.19 -35.70 -13.93
CA GLN A 313 0.60 -37.04 -14.00
C GLN A 313 -0.16 -37.32 -15.30
N CYS A 314 -0.44 -36.32 -16.12
CA CYS A 314 -1.02 -36.42 -17.45
C CYS A 314 0.04 -36.24 -18.53
#